data_ed075c46e3396cfb72f8f9aacfc09a45
#
_entry.id   ed075c46e3396cfb72f8f9aacfc09a45
#
_cell.length_a   1.000
_cell.length_b   1.000
_cell.length_c   1.000
_cell.angle_alpha   90.00
_cell.angle_beta   90.00
_cell.angle_gamma   90.00
#
_symmetry.space_group_name_H-M   'P 1'
#
loop_
_entity.id
_entity.type
_entity.pdbx_description
1 polymer ?
#
loop_
_entity_poly.entity_id
_entity_poly.type
_entity_poly.pdbx_seq_one_letter_code
_entity_poly.pdbx_strand_id
1 'polypeptide(L)'
;FATGMFSDGTGSGNQQITGLEAMIETTPGTTSYGNVSTSNTQWQNQVQTSVGAAETNLVPKLRTLYNDCSQGKGGVNSTPDYIITTQAVHEALEALLFPQVRYQANPSGGADAGIEKLVFRGTSVVWDDYCTSGTLYALNSRHMFLFLHNDANFSMADVGFQKPVNQDALITQIFVMGNLGCNNRRKLGKLAGIT
;
A
#
# COMPACT_ATOMS: atom_id res chain seq x y z
N PHE A 1 -0.80 13.18 -6.65
CA PHE A 1 -0.02 11.97 -6.90
C PHE A 1 -0.24 10.94 -5.80
N ALA A 2 -0.04 11.29 -4.51
CA ALA A 2 -0.20 10.38 -3.39
C ALA A 2 -1.59 9.73 -3.34
N THR A 3 -2.66 10.52 -3.44
CA THR A 3 -4.04 10.01 -3.52
C THR A 3 -4.23 9.01 -4.67
N GLY A 4 -3.60 9.26 -5.82
CA GLY A 4 -3.67 8.37 -6.99
C GLY A 4 -3.02 7.01 -6.75
N MET A 5 -2.02 6.93 -5.88
CA MET A 5 -1.34 5.66 -5.56
C MET A 5 -2.27 4.67 -4.83
N PHE A 6 -3.30 5.17 -4.12
CA PHE A 6 -4.29 4.34 -3.43
C PHE A 6 -5.61 4.22 -4.19
N SER A 7 -5.74 4.84 -5.37
CA SER A 7 -6.98 4.82 -6.17
C SER A 7 -7.12 3.55 -6.99
N ASP A 8 -8.33 3.37 -7.53
CA ASP A 8 -8.66 2.31 -8.50
C ASP A 8 -8.39 2.73 -9.96
N GLY A 9 -7.99 3.99 -10.20
CA GLY A 9 -7.72 4.52 -11.53
C GLY A 9 -8.95 5.00 -12.31
N THR A 10 -10.16 4.89 -11.76
CA THR A 10 -11.41 5.24 -12.46
C THR A 10 -11.79 6.71 -12.34
N GLY A 11 -11.17 7.45 -11.42
CA GLY A 11 -11.43 8.87 -11.21
C GLY A 11 -11.00 9.74 -12.39
N SER A 12 -11.57 10.96 -12.47
CA SER A 12 -11.25 11.97 -13.50
C SER A 12 -11.30 11.44 -14.94
N GLY A 13 -12.25 10.58 -15.26
CA GLY A 13 -12.38 10.01 -16.60
C GLY A 13 -11.28 9.04 -16.99
N ASN A 14 -10.78 8.27 -16.06
CA ASN A 14 -9.67 7.30 -16.21
C ASN A 14 -8.30 7.96 -16.47
N GLN A 15 -8.14 9.19 -16.02
CA GLN A 15 -6.86 9.92 -16.11
C GLN A 15 -6.05 9.87 -14.80
N GLN A 16 -6.51 9.07 -13.85
CA GLN A 16 -5.76 8.82 -12.61
C GLN A 16 -4.82 7.63 -12.75
N ILE A 17 -3.80 7.62 -11.90
CA ILE A 17 -2.91 6.48 -11.77
C ILE A 17 -3.72 5.27 -11.30
N THR A 18 -3.53 4.13 -11.96
CA THR A 18 -4.06 2.85 -11.50
C THR A 18 -3.24 2.41 -10.28
N GLY A 19 -3.77 2.66 -9.10
CA GLY A 19 -3.04 2.49 -7.84
C GLY A 19 -3.27 1.13 -7.19
N LEU A 20 -3.03 1.09 -5.87
CA LEU A 20 -3.09 -0.14 -5.07
C LEU A 20 -4.49 -0.76 -5.04
N GLU A 21 -5.55 0.05 -5.07
CA GLU A 21 -6.93 -0.46 -5.03
C GLU A 21 -7.28 -1.30 -6.26
N ALA A 22 -6.82 -0.89 -7.45
CA ALA A 22 -6.99 -1.67 -8.68
C ALA A 22 -6.05 -2.90 -8.72
N MET A 23 -4.83 -2.74 -8.19
CA MET A 23 -3.86 -3.83 -8.18
C MET A 23 -4.24 -4.93 -7.19
N ILE A 24 -4.81 -4.56 -6.04
CA ILE A 24 -5.15 -5.44 -4.92
C ILE A 24 -6.64 -5.33 -4.63
N GLU A 25 -7.43 -6.04 -5.42
CA GLU A 25 -8.89 -6.02 -5.36
C GLU A 25 -9.43 -6.56 -4.04
N THR A 26 -10.52 -5.97 -3.58
CA THR A 26 -11.27 -6.48 -2.40
C THR A 26 -12.06 -7.75 -2.75
N THR A 27 -12.45 -7.93 -4.01
CA THR A 27 -13.18 -9.10 -4.50
C THR A 27 -12.45 -9.70 -5.70
N PRO A 28 -11.38 -10.49 -5.50
CA PRO A 28 -10.61 -11.08 -6.59
C PRO A 28 -11.48 -11.99 -7.46
N GLY A 29 -11.25 -11.97 -8.76
CA GLY A 29 -11.95 -12.83 -9.71
C GLY A 29 -13.08 -12.17 -10.48
N THR A 30 -13.38 -10.91 -10.24
CA THR A 30 -14.50 -10.20 -10.86
C THR A 30 -14.10 -9.28 -12.01
N THR A 31 -12.85 -8.88 -12.09
CA THR A 31 -12.35 -7.89 -13.06
C THR A 31 -11.20 -8.43 -13.90
N SER A 32 -10.51 -7.54 -14.59
CA SER A 32 -9.24 -7.81 -15.24
C SER A 32 -8.20 -6.76 -14.84
N TYR A 33 -6.95 -7.17 -14.69
CA TYR A 33 -5.84 -6.29 -14.43
C TYR A 33 -4.70 -6.58 -15.41
N GLY A 34 -4.23 -5.53 -16.11
CA GLY A 34 -3.21 -5.69 -17.15
C GLY A 34 -3.64 -6.62 -18.30
N ASN A 35 -4.92 -6.57 -18.70
CA ASN A 35 -5.54 -7.47 -19.69
C ASN A 35 -5.54 -8.96 -19.32
N VAL A 36 -5.20 -9.31 -18.09
CA VAL A 36 -5.29 -10.68 -17.57
C VAL A 36 -6.52 -10.78 -16.66
N SER A 37 -7.40 -11.76 -16.94
CA SER A 37 -8.57 -12.00 -16.12
C SER A 37 -8.18 -12.42 -14.70
N THR A 38 -8.77 -11.77 -13.71
CA THR A 38 -8.57 -12.10 -12.30
C THR A 38 -9.33 -13.36 -11.88
N SER A 39 -10.11 -13.98 -12.77
CA SER A 39 -10.69 -15.32 -12.54
C SER A 39 -9.62 -16.41 -12.47
N ASN A 40 -8.43 -16.19 -13.03
CA ASN A 40 -7.30 -17.08 -12.88
C ASN A 40 -6.75 -17.01 -11.44
N THR A 41 -6.93 -18.07 -10.67
CA THR A 41 -6.55 -18.15 -9.26
C THR A 41 -5.06 -17.91 -9.00
N GLN A 42 -4.21 -18.16 -9.99
CA GLN A 42 -2.78 -17.89 -9.89
C GLN A 42 -2.42 -16.41 -10.07
N TRP A 43 -3.33 -15.64 -10.65
CA TRP A 43 -3.19 -14.20 -10.82
C TRP A 43 -3.94 -13.38 -9.77
N GLN A 44 -4.72 -14.02 -8.91
CA GLN A 44 -5.47 -13.35 -7.84
C GLN A 44 -4.55 -12.87 -6.72
N ASN A 45 -4.81 -11.65 -6.25
CA ASN A 45 -4.25 -11.16 -4.98
C ASN A 45 -4.89 -11.89 -3.79
N GLN A 46 -4.22 -11.84 -2.66
CA GLN A 46 -4.74 -12.40 -1.42
C GLN A 46 -5.58 -11.36 -0.68
N VAL A 47 -6.74 -11.77 -0.16
CA VAL A 47 -7.63 -10.85 0.54
C VAL A 47 -8.29 -11.52 1.73
N GLN A 48 -8.42 -10.77 2.81
CA GLN A 48 -9.27 -11.11 3.95
C GLN A 48 -10.26 -9.95 4.12
N THR A 49 -11.52 -10.21 3.85
CA THR A 49 -12.61 -9.24 3.99
C THR A 49 -13.31 -9.39 5.34
N SER A 50 -14.10 -8.38 5.71
CA SER A 50 -14.91 -8.39 6.92
C SER A 50 -14.11 -8.71 8.17
N VAL A 51 -12.99 -8.01 8.34
CA VAL A 51 -12.12 -8.20 9.51
C VAL A 51 -12.88 -7.86 10.80
N GLY A 52 -13.73 -6.82 10.76
CA GLY A 52 -14.49 -6.35 11.91
C GLY A 52 -13.58 -5.74 12.97
N ALA A 53 -13.92 -5.96 14.25
CA ALA A 53 -13.21 -5.36 15.37
C ALA A 53 -11.69 -5.62 15.32
N ALA A 54 -10.92 -4.54 15.22
CA ALA A 54 -9.46 -4.59 15.16
C ALA A 54 -8.86 -5.31 16.38
N GLU A 55 -9.39 -5.02 17.55
CA GLU A 55 -8.91 -5.56 18.84
C GLU A 55 -8.84 -7.10 18.89
N THR A 56 -9.76 -7.77 18.21
CA THR A 56 -9.86 -9.23 18.28
C THR A 56 -9.32 -9.91 17.03
N ASN A 57 -9.59 -9.35 15.86
CA ASN A 57 -9.43 -10.06 14.59
C ASN A 57 -8.20 -9.62 13.79
N LEU A 58 -7.65 -8.43 14.06
CA LEU A 58 -6.59 -7.86 13.22
C LEU A 58 -5.34 -8.74 13.17
N VAL A 59 -4.80 -9.15 14.30
CA VAL A 59 -3.58 -9.96 14.37
C VAL A 59 -3.75 -11.35 13.75
N PRO A 60 -4.82 -12.13 14.09
CA PRO A 60 -5.08 -13.41 13.43
C PRO A 60 -5.24 -13.31 11.91
N LYS A 61 -6.04 -12.35 11.45
CA LYS A 61 -6.27 -12.13 10.02
C LYS A 61 -5.02 -11.66 9.29
N LEU A 62 -4.23 -10.77 9.89
CA LEU A 62 -2.94 -10.34 9.36
C LEU A 62 -1.96 -11.51 9.23
N ARG A 63 -1.93 -12.42 10.21
CA ARG A 63 -1.11 -13.63 10.16
C ARG A 63 -1.51 -14.54 9.00
N THR A 64 -2.82 -14.73 8.79
CA THR A 64 -3.34 -15.53 7.68
C THR A 64 -2.96 -14.88 6.35
N LEU A 65 -3.24 -13.59 6.18
CA LEU A 65 -2.89 -12.85 4.96
C LEU A 65 -1.39 -12.92 4.65
N TYR A 66 -0.56 -12.72 5.65
CA TYR A 66 0.90 -12.80 5.50
C TYR A 66 1.35 -14.17 4.98
N ASN A 67 0.78 -15.25 5.53
CA ASN A 67 1.08 -16.61 5.10
C ASN A 67 0.58 -16.87 3.68
N ASP A 68 -0.63 -16.41 3.34
CA ASP A 68 -1.21 -16.58 2.00
C ASP A 68 -0.38 -15.85 0.93
N CYS A 69 0.10 -14.63 1.22
CA CYS A 69 1.01 -13.91 0.34
C CYS A 69 2.39 -14.58 0.22
N SER A 70 2.80 -15.33 1.25
CA SER A 70 4.11 -16.02 1.30
C SER A 70 4.11 -17.38 0.61
N GLN A 71 2.94 -17.91 0.20
CA GLN A 71 2.85 -19.22 -0.44
C GLN A 71 3.65 -19.29 -1.74
N GLY A 72 4.27 -20.43 -1.98
CA GLY A 72 5.16 -20.69 -3.09
C GLY A 72 6.56 -21.07 -2.61
N LYS A 73 7.52 -21.26 -3.52
CA LYS A 73 8.90 -21.61 -3.13
C LYS A 73 9.42 -20.65 -2.07
N GLY A 74 9.55 -21.17 -0.86
CA GLY A 74 10.02 -20.42 0.30
C GLY A 74 11.41 -19.86 0.05
N GLY A 75 11.50 -18.56 0.17
CA GLY A 75 12.73 -17.82 0.21
C GLY A 75 12.42 -16.44 0.80
N VAL A 76 13.42 -15.77 1.31
CA VAL A 76 13.33 -14.43 1.90
C VAL A 76 12.60 -13.43 0.98
N ASN A 77 12.59 -13.71 -0.32
CA ASN A 77 12.01 -12.86 -1.35
C ASN A 77 10.52 -13.13 -1.64
N SER A 78 9.92 -14.09 -0.95
CA SER A 78 8.54 -14.54 -1.18
C SER A 78 7.55 -13.89 -0.22
N THR A 79 8.02 -13.33 0.87
CA THR A 79 7.20 -12.74 1.92
C THR A 79 6.93 -11.26 1.63
N PRO A 80 5.82 -10.70 2.12
CA PRO A 80 5.63 -9.26 2.15
C PRO A 80 6.80 -8.59 2.90
N ASP A 81 7.30 -7.49 2.36
CA ASP A 81 8.39 -6.70 2.93
C ASP A 81 7.93 -5.34 3.44
N TYR A 82 6.68 -4.97 3.15
CA TYR A 82 6.11 -3.70 3.53
C TYR A 82 4.62 -3.84 3.84
N ILE A 83 4.17 -3.22 4.91
CA ILE A 83 2.76 -3.16 5.31
C ILE A 83 2.37 -1.70 5.44
N ILE A 84 1.33 -1.30 4.70
CA ILE A 84 0.79 0.07 4.74
C ILE A 84 -0.64 0.01 5.23
N THR A 85 -1.00 0.93 6.11
CA THR A 85 -2.35 1.03 6.65
C THR A 85 -2.72 2.47 6.99
N THR A 86 -3.89 2.70 7.53
CA THR A 86 -4.30 3.99 8.08
C THR A 86 -3.75 4.19 9.49
N GLN A 87 -3.67 5.44 9.96
CA GLN A 87 -3.22 5.77 11.30
C GLN A 87 -4.00 5.00 12.37
N ALA A 88 -5.34 4.99 12.30
CA ALA A 88 -6.17 4.31 13.29
C ALA A 88 -5.90 2.80 13.40
N VAL A 89 -5.69 2.13 12.27
CA VAL A 89 -5.36 0.69 12.26
C VAL A 89 -3.94 0.45 12.75
N HIS A 90 -3.01 1.36 12.46
CA HIS A 90 -1.65 1.30 12.97
C HIS A 90 -1.62 1.41 14.49
N GLU A 91 -2.33 2.38 15.07
CA GLU A 91 -2.45 2.57 16.53
C GLU A 91 -3.10 1.36 17.21
N ALA A 92 -4.16 0.80 16.60
CA ALA A 92 -4.79 -0.43 17.09
C ALA A 92 -3.82 -1.62 17.08
N LEU A 93 -3.03 -1.76 16.02
CA LEU A 93 -2.03 -2.83 15.93
C LEU A 93 -0.89 -2.64 16.95
N GLU A 94 -0.47 -1.40 17.14
CA GLU A 94 0.52 -1.05 18.17
C GLU A 94 0.01 -1.42 19.57
N ALA A 95 -1.23 -1.03 19.91
CA ALA A 95 -1.84 -1.36 21.19
C ALA A 95 -1.95 -2.89 21.44
N LEU A 96 -2.21 -3.67 20.37
CA LEU A 96 -2.28 -5.14 20.45
C LEU A 96 -0.92 -5.81 20.61
N LEU A 97 0.13 -5.25 20.03
CA LEU A 97 1.47 -5.81 20.07
C LEU A 97 2.27 -5.33 21.28
N PHE A 98 1.94 -4.15 21.82
CA PHE A 98 2.63 -3.55 22.96
C PHE A 98 2.76 -4.48 24.19
N PRO A 99 1.73 -5.19 24.64
CA PRO A 99 1.84 -6.09 25.78
C PRO A 99 2.80 -7.26 25.57
N GLN A 100 3.17 -7.54 24.33
CA GLN A 100 4.08 -8.63 23.94
C GLN A 100 5.54 -8.18 23.84
N VAL A 101 5.80 -6.88 23.84
CA VAL A 101 7.15 -6.33 23.86
C VAL A 101 7.74 -6.55 25.26
N ARG A 102 8.60 -7.56 25.41
CA ARG A 102 9.43 -7.66 26.60
C ARG A 102 10.48 -6.56 26.57
N TYR A 103 10.48 -5.73 27.59
CA TYR A 103 11.59 -4.80 27.84
C TYR A 103 12.89 -5.62 27.99
N GLN A 104 13.64 -5.76 26.92
CA GLN A 104 15.01 -6.19 27.03
C GLN A 104 15.80 -4.97 27.51
N ALA A 105 16.19 -5.02 28.79
CA ALA A 105 17.14 -4.06 29.32
C ALA A 105 18.43 -4.19 28.48
N ASN A 106 18.71 -3.19 27.67
CA ASN A 106 19.95 -3.10 26.93
C ASN A 106 21.08 -2.97 27.97
N PRO A 107 22.14 -3.83 27.96
CA PRO A 107 23.22 -3.76 28.93
C PRO A 107 23.97 -2.42 28.91
N SER A 108 23.69 -1.53 27.97
CA SER A 108 24.24 -0.16 27.87
C SER A 108 23.43 0.91 28.61
N GLY A 109 22.45 0.54 29.43
CA GLY A 109 21.89 1.43 30.46
C GLY A 109 20.91 2.53 29.99
N GLY A 110 20.36 2.45 28.79
CA GLY A 110 19.26 3.32 28.34
C GLY A 110 17.96 2.53 28.27
N ALA A 111 16.94 2.92 29.05
CA ALA A 111 15.58 2.45 28.82
C ALA A 111 15.12 3.05 27.48
N ASP A 112 15.11 2.26 26.43
CA ASP A 112 14.52 2.62 25.14
C ASP A 112 13.01 2.54 25.28
N ALA A 113 12.41 3.62 25.77
CA ALA A 113 10.97 3.73 26.05
C ALA A 113 10.18 4.16 24.82
N GLY A 114 10.81 4.25 23.65
CA GLY A 114 10.19 4.59 22.38
C GLY A 114 9.95 3.37 21.50
N ILE A 115 8.73 3.14 21.06
CA ILE A 115 8.48 2.21 19.94
C ILE A 115 8.91 2.95 18.66
N GLU A 116 10.16 2.77 18.30
CA GLU A 116 10.75 3.46 17.16
C GLU A 116 10.23 2.91 15.82
N LYS A 117 9.79 1.64 15.80
CA LYS A 117 9.32 0.99 14.58
C LYS A 117 8.41 -0.20 14.88
N LEU A 118 7.18 -0.12 14.39
CA LEU A 118 6.27 -1.26 14.44
C LEU A 118 6.69 -2.29 13.38
N VAL A 119 6.96 -3.52 13.83
CA VAL A 119 7.42 -4.61 12.97
C VAL A 119 6.54 -5.83 13.19
N PHE A 120 6.00 -6.38 12.11
CA PHE A 120 5.26 -7.65 12.11
C PHE A 120 6.02 -8.71 11.31
N ARG A 121 6.52 -9.76 11.98
CA ARG A 121 7.33 -10.85 11.36
C ARG A 121 8.52 -10.35 10.54
N GLY A 122 9.19 -9.31 10.98
CA GLY A 122 10.32 -8.71 10.27
C GLY A 122 9.94 -7.69 9.21
N THR A 123 8.65 -7.50 8.94
CA THR A 123 8.12 -6.54 7.99
C THR A 123 7.75 -5.24 8.68
N SER A 124 8.20 -4.10 8.16
CA SER A 124 7.82 -2.80 8.68
C SER A 124 6.35 -2.50 8.44
N VAL A 125 5.69 -2.01 9.48
CA VAL A 125 4.31 -1.49 9.37
C VAL A 125 4.38 0.02 9.45
N VAL A 126 3.82 0.69 8.45
CA VAL A 126 3.74 2.14 8.36
C VAL A 126 2.30 2.57 8.10
N TRP A 127 1.99 3.79 8.42
CA TRP A 127 0.69 4.38 8.09
C TRP A 127 0.85 5.49 7.07
N ASP A 128 -0.21 5.71 6.31
CA ASP A 128 -0.30 6.77 5.30
C ASP A 128 -1.70 7.38 5.33
N ASP A 129 -1.78 8.71 5.31
CA ASP A 129 -3.04 9.46 5.39
C ASP A 129 -3.95 9.22 4.17
N TYR A 130 -3.37 8.87 3.03
CA TYR A 130 -4.11 8.61 1.80
C TYR A 130 -4.58 7.15 1.68
N CYS A 131 -4.20 6.29 2.63
CA CYS A 131 -4.65 4.91 2.64
C CYS A 131 -6.17 4.83 2.86
N THR A 132 -6.83 3.96 2.13
CA THR A 132 -8.29 3.74 2.25
C THR A 132 -8.65 3.33 3.68
N SER A 133 -9.64 4.02 4.26
CA SER A 133 -10.07 3.77 5.64
C SER A 133 -10.44 2.30 5.88
N GLY A 134 -10.06 1.77 7.05
CA GLY A 134 -10.35 0.40 7.43
C GLY A 134 -9.66 -0.65 6.58
N THR A 135 -8.54 -0.30 5.91
CA THR A 135 -7.76 -1.23 5.10
C THR A 135 -6.31 -1.32 5.55
N LEU A 136 -5.70 -2.46 5.24
CA LEU A 136 -4.29 -2.70 5.41
C LEU A 136 -3.78 -3.46 4.19
N TYR A 137 -2.70 -2.99 3.60
CA TYR A 137 -2.03 -3.60 2.45
C TYR A 137 -0.75 -4.28 2.88
N ALA A 138 -0.59 -5.55 2.50
CA ALA A 138 0.65 -6.31 2.63
C ALA A 138 1.31 -6.37 1.25
N LEU A 139 2.45 -5.73 1.10
CA LEU A 139 3.10 -5.48 -0.17
C LEU A 139 4.43 -6.22 -0.26
N ASN A 140 4.79 -6.61 -1.47
CA ASN A 140 6.12 -7.11 -1.81
C ASN A 140 6.73 -6.20 -2.88
N SER A 141 7.68 -5.37 -2.48
CA SER A 141 8.30 -4.35 -3.32
C SER A 141 8.98 -4.91 -4.57
N ARG A 142 9.43 -6.17 -4.52
CA ARG A 142 10.09 -6.83 -5.66
C ARG A 142 9.14 -7.14 -6.82
N HIS A 143 7.84 -7.16 -6.53
CA HIS A 143 6.80 -7.47 -7.51
C HIS A 143 6.00 -6.23 -7.92
N MET A 144 6.39 -5.06 -7.46
CA MET A 144 5.74 -3.78 -7.76
C MET A 144 6.68 -2.87 -8.53
N PHE A 145 6.13 -2.18 -9.52
CA PHE A 145 6.88 -1.27 -10.39
C PHE A 145 6.11 0.01 -10.58
N LEU A 146 6.80 1.12 -10.51
CA LEU A 146 6.28 2.42 -10.93
C LEU A 146 6.81 2.72 -12.32
N PHE A 147 5.91 2.79 -13.30
CA PHE A 147 6.23 3.18 -14.65
C PHE A 147 6.03 4.69 -14.79
N LEU A 148 7.06 5.40 -15.16
CA LEU A 148 7.01 6.84 -15.41
C LEU A 148 7.33 7.10 -16.88
N HIS A 149 6.57 8.03 -17.48
CA HIS A 149 6.86 8.48 -18.84
C HIS A 149 8.12 9.36 -18.85
N ASN A 150 9.01 9.11 -19.78
CA ASN A 150 10.32 9.78 -19.82
C ASN A 150 10.22 11.32 -19.92
N ASP A 151 9.28 11.79 -20.73
CA ASP A 151 9.11 13.23 -21.02
C ASP A 151 8.13 13.92 -20.08
N ALA A 152 7.47 13.18 -19.20
CA ALA A 152 6.46 13.69 -18.25
C ALA A 152 6.73 13.21 -16.81
N ASN A 153 7.98 13.27 -16.38
CA ASN A 153 8.40 12.94 -15.02
C ASN A 153 8.68 14.25 -14.26
N PHE A 154 7.62 14.84 -13.70
CA PHE A 154 7.67 16.14 -13.04
C PHE A 154 8.28 17.24 -13.93
N SER A 155 7.99 17.15 -15.24
CA SER A 155 8.47 18.11 -16.20
C SER A 155 7.60 19.37 -16.23
N MET A 156 8.21 20.53 -16.43
CA MET A 156 7.47 21.76 -16.73
C MET A 156 6.85 21.68 -18.13
N ALA A 157 5.71 22.35 -18.30
CA ALA A 157 5.16 22.57 -19.63
C ALA A 157 6.18 23.27 -20.54
N ASP A 158 6.25 22.86 -21.82
CA ASP A 158 7.19 23.41 -22.81
C ASP A 158 7.10 24.93 -22.95
N VAL A 159 5.95 25.50 -22.60
CA VAL A 159 5.71 26.98 -22.70
C VAL A 159 6.30 27.72 -21.49
N GLY A 160 6.78 27.01 -20.47
CA GLY A 160 7.37 27.61 -19.27
C GLY A 160 6.37 28.44 -18.46
N PHE A 161 6.84 29.54 -17.87
CA PHE A 161 5.98 30.44 -17.11
C PHE A 161 5.13 31.31 -18.04
N GLN A 162 3.82 31.28 -17.83
CA GLN A 162 2.88 32.12 -18.58
C GLN A 162 2.25 33.18 -17.68
N LYS A 163 1.97 34.35 -18.23
CA LYS A 163 1.23 35.42 -17.56
C LYS A 163 -0.22 35.40 -18.06
N PRO A 164 -1.22 35.06 -17.20
CA PRO A 164 -2.61 35.16 -17.57
C PRO A 164 -3.02 36.58 -17.92
N VAL A 165 -3.96 36.71 -18.86
CA VAL A 165 -4.40 38.03 -19.35
C VAL A 165 -5.06 38.90 -18.26
N ASN A 166 -5.66 38.26 -17.25
CA ASN A 166 -6.46 38.94 -16.23
C ASN A 166 -5.79 39.01 -14.84
N GLN A 167 -4.53 38.57 -14.71
CA GLN A 167 -3.84 38.54 -13.41
C GLN A 167 -2.37 38.88 -13.56
N ASP A 168 -1.82 39.64 -12.60
CA ASP A 168 -0.39 39.85 -12.49
C ASP A 168 0.27 38.71 -11.72
N ALA A 169 0.25 37.54 -12.31
CA ALA A 169 0.82 36.31 -11.75
C ALA A 169 1.56 35.54 -12.83
N LEU A 170 2.55 34.75 -12.43
CA LEU A 170 3.22 33.77 -13.30
C LEU A 170 2.69 32.38 -12.97
N ILE A 171 2.15 31.70 -13.97
CA ILE A 171 1.62 30.35 -13.84
C ILE A 171 2.44 29.39 -14.68
N THR A 172 2.78 28.24 -14.12
CA THR A 172 3.33 27.12 -14.87
C THR A 172 2.62 25.84 -14.47
N GLN A 173 2.66 24.85 -15.34
CA GLN A 173 2.10 23.52 -15.09
C GLN A 173 3.24 22.52 -15.00
N ILE A 174 3.17 21.65 -14.00
CA ILE A 174 4.08 20.51 -13.84
C ILE A 174 3.30 19.26 -14.18
N PHE A 175 3.80 18.47 -15.11
CA PHE A 175 3.19 17.23 -15.55
C PHE A 175 3.92 16.03 -14.97
N VAL A 176 3.14 15.07 -14.51
CA VAL A 176 3.61 13.73 -14.21
C VAL A 176 2.66 12.72 -14.87
N MET A 177 3.24 11.81 -15.62
CA MET A 177 2.50 10.71 -16.25
C MET A 177 3.17 9.40 -15.88
N GLY A 178 2.41 8.55 -15.22
CA GLY A 178 2.93 7.26 -14.79
C GLY A 178 1.83 6.33 -14.34
N ASN A 179 2.18 5.09 -14.10
CA ASN A 179 1.25 4.11 -13.60
C ASN A 179 1.95 3.10 -12.69
N LEU A 180 1.22 2.54 -11.72
CA LEU A 180 1.70 1.48 -10.87
C LEU A 180 1.35 0.14 -11.52
N GLY A 181 2.28 -0.81 -11.48
CA GLY A 181 2.06 -2.14 -12.02
C GLY A 181 2.71 -3.22 -11.18
N CYS A 182 2.30 -4.46 -11.39
CA CYS A 182 2.90 -5.60 -10.74
C CYS A 182 3.07 -6.78 -11.71
N ASN A 183 4.05 -7.63 -11.43
CA ASN A 183 4.28 -8.85 -12.19
C ASN A 183 3.75 -10.11 -11.47
N ASN A 184 3.40 -10.02 -10.19
CA ASN A 184 2.87 -11.15 -9.42
C ASN A 184 1.91 -10.68 -8.33
N ARG A 185 0.62 -10.58 -8.67
CA ARG A 185 -0.43 -10.15 -7.74
C ARG A 185 -0.61 -11.08 -6.54
N ARG A 186 -0.29 -12.37 -6.68
CA ARG A 186 -0.43 -13.36 -5.62
C ARG A 186 0.43 -13.03 -4.39
N LYS A 187 1.49 -12.25 -4.56
CA LYS A 187 2.39 -11.81 -3.48
C LYS A 187 1.94 -10.53 -2.79
N LEU A 188 0.82 -10.01 -3.23
CA LEU A 188 0.22 -8.80 -2.69
C LEU A 188 -1.09 -9.15 -1.99
N GLY A 189 -1.36 -8.49 -0.88
CA GLY A 189 -2.55 -8.78 -0.09
C GLY A 189 -3.20 -7.56 0.54
N LYS A 190 -4.49 -7.73 0.90
CA LYS A 190 -5.31 -6.69 1.51
C LYS A 190 -6.14 -7.27 2.66
N LEU A 191 -6.17 -6.56 3.78
CA LEU A 191 -7.25 -6.68 4.76
C LEU A 191 -8.25 -5.56 4.49
N ALA A 192 -9.53 -5.86 4.56
CA ALA A 192 -10.60 -4.89 4.37
C ALA A 192 -11.71 -5.04 5.41
N GLY A 193 -12.39 -3.92 5.72
CA GLY A 193 -13.46 -3.91 6.70
C GLY A 193 -12.96 -4.02 8.14
N ILE A 194 -11.86 -3.34 8.47
CA ILE A 194 -11.36 -3.18 9.84
C ILE A 194 -12.14 -2.04 10.49
N THR A 195 -12.74 -2.31 11.65
CA THR A 195 -13.54 -1.34 12.43
C THR A 195 -13.07 -1.27 13.86
#